data_343cb8f0b55bd420ce32b84a30a7d722
#
_entry.id   343cb8f0b55bd420ce32b84a30a7d722
#
_cell.length_a   1.000
_cell.length_b   1.000
_cell.length_c   1.000
_cell.angle_alpha   90.00
_cell.angle_beta   90.00
_cell.angle_gamma   90.00
#
_symmetry.space_group_name_H-M   'P 1'
#
loop_
_entity.id
_entity.type
_entity.pdbx_description
1 polymer ?
#
loop_
_entity_poly.entity_id
_entity_poly.type
_entity_poly.pdbx_seq_one_letter_code
_entity_poly.pdbx_strand_id
1 'polypeptide(L)'
;KRDGYYGKRGMDWAIPEVREYKLKLIQELADNYDLAGLELDFLRHSQLFRDNGPSPDKRIKIITGFVARVRKALDKKGGKRRWLCVRIPLDLSAHAPLGLDVKKLYAAGVDMFNLSCWYDTTQNTDAGNVRRMLPEAAIYVEMTHTTGRNPHFHKNRSYGTAPKPRACDPQYYTTARIAYERGADGMSLFNFVYFRMFREGVVEYREPPFHVLPNLSDPDFLKNQPPYYWLASASYENQLPRTLRMGRTEGFQLEMLPLEKNTILHLRVHTKEVIGDSDITVTFNGKRLKPVSNVSAFYENPFDTMISPNEKYRKGWELPGSIIKNGRNTVTIKLENGKPLTLIWIDAGK
;
A
#
# COMPACT_ATOMS: atom_id res chain seq x y z
N LYS A 1 8.26 -7.65 21.76
CA LYS A 1 9.41 -6.74 21.90
C LYS A 1 9.70 -6.16 20.52
N ARG A 2 9.25 -4.94 20.24
CA ARG A 2 9.69 -4.15 19.08
C ARG A 2 10.75 -3.17 19.55
N ASP A 3 11.91 -3.68 19.91
CA ASP A 3 13.10 -2.86 20.14
C ASP A 3 13.73 -2.44 18.80
N GLY A 4 12.90 -1.86 17.91
CA GLY A 4 13.37 -1.35 16.65
C GLY A 4 14.15 -0.04 16.83
N TYR A 5 15.09 0.22 15.95
CA TYR A 5 15.94 1.42 15.88
C TYR A 5 15.13 2.75 16.04
N TYR A 6 13.88 2.79 15.62
CA TYR A 6 12.98 3.94 15.71
C TYR A 6 12.23 4.06 17.04
N GLY A 7 11.95 2.96 17.76
CA GLY A 7 11.25 3.00 19.05
C GLY A 7 12.04 3.66 20.18
N LYS A 8 13.37 3.66 20.08
CA LYS A 8 14.27 4.28 21.08
C LYS A 8 14.59 5.76 20.81
N ARG A 9 14.32 6.29 19.61
CA ARG A 9 14.67 7.65 19.18
C ARG A 9 13.47 8.51 18.83
N GLY A 10 12.26 7.97 18.83
CA GLY A 10 11.02 8.72 18.60
C GLY A 10 10.67 9.59 19.80
N MET A 11 10.13 10.79 19.53
CA MET A 11 9.56 11.63 20.57
C MET A 11 8.18 11.07 20.97
N ASP A 12 7.95 10.93 22.28
CA ASP A 12 6.66 10.46 22.82
C ASP A 12 5.64 11.59 22.83
N TRP A 13 4.62 11.49 21.99
CA TRP A 13 3.56 12.49 21.86
C TRP A 13 2.63 12.57 23.09
N ALA A 14 2.72 11.63 24.03
CA ALA A 14 2.05 11.75 25.32
C ALA A 14 2.60 12.92 26.15
N ILE A 15 3.86 13.31 25.91
CA ILE A 15 4.57 14.37 26.62
C ILE A 15 4.13 15.74 26.05
N PRO A 16 3.54 16.65 26.87
CA PRO A 16 3.08 17.96 26.39
C PRO A 16 4.19 18.79 25.73
N GLU A 17 5.38 18.79 26.27
CA GLU A 17 6.54 19.56 25.80
C GLU A 17 6.94 19.17 24.38
N VAL A 18 6.79 17.90 24.02
CA VAL A 18 7.03 17.42 22.65
C VAL A 18 6.04 18.07 21.69
N ARG A 19 4.77 18.13 22.04
CA ARG A 19 3.73 18.77 21.21
C ARG A 19 3.93 20.28 21.11
N GLU A 20 4.29 20.94 22.22
CA GLU A 20 4.61 22.37 22.22
C GLU A 20 5.80 22.68 21.30
N TYR A 21 6.87 21.89 21.41
CA TYR A 21 8.03 22.04 20.53
C TYR A 21 7.66 21.89 19.05
N LYS A 22 6.89 20.85 18.71
CA LYS A 22 6.42 20.64 17.33
C LYS A 22 5.52 21.77 16.84
N LEU A 23 4.64 22.26 17.70
CA LEU A 23 3.74 23.36 17.34
C LEU A 23 4.50 24.67 17.10
N LYS A 24 5.53 24.97 17.90
CA LYS A 24 6.39 26.15 17.68
C LYS A 24 7.03 26.16 16.31
N LEU A 25 7.55 25.01 15.84
CA LEU A 25 8.11 24.87 14.49
C LEU A 25 7.06 25.16 13.41
N ILE A 26 5.84 24.63 13.58
CA ILE A 26 4.74 24.84 12.63
C ILE A 26 4.29 26.31 12.63
N GLN A 27 4.23 26.96 13.82
CA GLN A 27 3.92 28.37 13.93
C GLN A 27 4.96 29.24 13.24
N GLU A 28 6.25 28.95 13.42
CA GLU A 28 7.34 29.62 12.72
C GLU A 28 7.17 29.53 11.20
N LEU A 29 6.89 28.33 10.67
CA LEU A 29 6.61 28.14 9.24
C LEU A 29 5.38 28.95 8.79
N ALA A 30 4.30 28.90 9.57
CA ALA A 30 3.05 29.59 9.22
C ALA A 30 3.18 31.12 9.25
N ASP A 31 3.98 31.67 10.21
CA ASP A 31 4.15 33.10 10.39
C ASP A 31 5.16 33.69 9.39
N ASN A 32 6.25 32.99 9.07
CA ASN A 32 7.37 33.52 8.32
C ASN A 32 7.34 33.20 6.81
N TYR A 33 6.56 32.20 6.37
CA TYR A 33 6.56 31.79 4.97
C TYR A 33 5.17 31.92 4.34
N ASP A 34 5.16 32.19 3.04
CA ASP A 34 3.92 32.17 2.24
C ASP A 34 3.62 30.75 1.76
N LEU A 35 2.94 29.98 2.61
CA LEU A 35 2.62 28.58 2.39
C LEU A 35 1.22 28.44 1.81
N ALA A 36 1.06 27.63 0.77
CA ALA A 36 -0.26 27.19 0.31
C ALA A 36 -0.92 26.22 1.32
N GLY A 37 -0.11 25.50 2.10
CA GLY A 37 -0.56 24.56 3.14
C GLY A 37 0.58 23.79 3.78
N LEU A 38 0.23 22.85 4.64
CA LEU A 38 1.15 21.94 5.33
C LEU A 38 0.63 20.50 5.28
N GLU A 39 1.54 19.55 5.11
CA GLU A 39 1.26 18.13 5.36
C GLU A 39 1.90 17.68 6.67
N LEU A 40 1.11 17.05 7.54
CA LEU A 40 1.57 16.40 8.76
C LEU A 40 1.77 14.91 8.47
N ASP A 41 3.02 14.46 8.43
CA ASP A 41 3.35 13.06 8.18
C ASP A 41 3.30 12.22 9.47
N PHE A 42 2.15 11.59 9.72
CA PHE A 42 1.95 10.64 10.81
C PHE A 42 2.36 9.21 10.45
N LEU A 43 2.87 8.98 9.25
CA LEU A 43 3.22 7.66 8.76
C LEU A 43 4.73 7.39 8.74
N ARG A 44 5.57 8.41 8.48
CA ARG A 44 7.03 8.20 8.36
C ARG A 44 7.62 7.50 9.58
N HIS A 45 7.16 7.88 10.77
CA HIS A 45 7.46 7.26 12.06
C HIS A 45 6.16 7.09 12.82
N SER A 46 5.38 6.10 12.43
CA SER A 46 4.01 5.91 12.92
C SER A 46 3.90 5.57 14.41
N GLN A 47 5.01 5.18 15.06
CA GLN A 47 5.05 4.94 16.50
C GLN A 47 5.17 6.28 17.26
N LEU A 48 4.05 6.99 17.37
CA LEU A 48 3.97 8.30 18.04
C LEU A 48 3.94 8.20 19.57
N PHE A 49 3.63 7.03 20.11
CA PHE A 49 3.50 6.76 21.54
C PHE A 49 4.31 5.54 21.92
N ARG A 50 4.75 5.48 23.19
CA ARG A 50 5.39 4.29 23.75
C ARG A 50 4.39 3.13 23.82
N ASP A 51 4.88 1.89 23.79
CA ASP A 51 4.04 0.68 23.83
C ASP A 51 3.12 0.65 25.05
N ASN A 52 3.66 1.02 26.22
CA ASN A 52 2.91 1.13 27.50
C ASN A 52 2.33 2.56 27.71
N GLY A 53 2.11 3.29 26.62
CA GLY A 53 1.59 4.65 26.63
C GLY A 53 0.06 4.71 26.81
N PRO A 54 -0.54 5.86 26.51
CA PRO A 54 -1.99 6.06 26.65
C PRO A 54 -2.83 5.06 25.86
N SER A 55 -4.08 4.85 26.29
CA SER A 55 -5.07 4.07 25.51
C SER A 55 -5.29 4.67 24.12
N PRO A 56 -5.78 3.88 23.13
CA PRO A 56 -6.06 4.39 21.78
C PRO A 56 -6.95 5.64 21.79
N ASP A 57 -8.01 5.69 22.57
CA ASP A 57 -8.89 6.87 22.67
C ASP A 57 -8.15 8.11 23.16
N LYS A 58 -7.28 7.95 24.16
CA LYS A 58 -6.46 9.05 24.66
C LYS A 58 -5.43 9.50 23.64
N ARG A 59 -4.83 8.56 22.86
CA ARG A 59 -3.94 8.86 21.73
C ARG A 59 -4.66 9.68 20.67
N ILE A 60 -5.86 9.27 20.28
CA ILE A 60 -6.73 9.99 19.32
C ILE A 60 -7.01 11.40 19.82
N LYS A 61 -7.41 11.57 21.09
CA LYS A 61 -7.66 12.90 21.68
C LYS A 61 -6.43 13.79 21.63
N ILE A 62 -5.24 13.25 21.92
CA ILE A 62 -3.96 13.98 21.88
C ILE A 62 -3.65 14.45 20.46
N ILE A 63 -3.69 13.55 19.46
CA ILE A 63 -3.36 13.91 18.07
C ILE A 63 -4.39 14.88 17.50
N THR A 64 -5.69 14.61 17.69
CA THR A 64 -6.76 15.49 17.21
C THR A 64 -6.64 16.90 17.82
N GLY A 65 -6.36 17.00 19.12
CA GLY A 65 -6.15 18.28 19.79
C GLY A 65 -4.92 19.04 19.28
N PHE A 66 -3.84 18.33 18.94
CA PHE A 66 -2.68 18.92 18.29
C PHE A 66 -3.02 19.45 16.90
N VAL A 67 -3.71 18.65 16.07
CA VAL A 67 -4.12 19.03 14.72
C VAL A 67 -5.02 20.27 14.73
N ALA A 68 -5.97 20.37 15.65
CA ALA A 68 -6.80 21.57 15.83
C ALA A 68 -5.98 22.83 16.13
N ARG A 69 -4.90 22.70 16.93
CA ARG A 69 -3.96 23.80 17.19
C ARG A 69 -3.15 24.19 15.96
N VAL A 70 -2.75 23.20 15.13
CA VAL A 70 -2.09 23.47 13.84
C VAL A 70 -3.04 24.23 12.92
N ARG A 71 -4.30 23.80 12.81
CA ARG A 71 -5.32 24.51 12.01
C ARG A 71 -5.44 25.97 12.44
N LYS A 72 -5.56 26.20 13.76
CA LYS A 72 -5.62 27.55 14.31
C LYS A 72 -4.37 28.39 13.97
N ALA A 73 -3.18 27.78 13.98
CA ALA A 73 -1.95 28.47 13.61
C ALA A 73 -1.92 28.86 12.12
N LEU A 74 -2.40 27.97 11.22
CA LEU A 74 -2.49 28.26 9.80
C LEU A 74 -3.51 29.38 9.49
N ASP A 75 -4.62 29.43 10.22
CA ASP A 75 -5.68 30.43 10.00
C ASP A 75 -5.37 31.80 10.59
N LYS A 76 -4.39 31.90 11.51
CA LYS A 76 -4.04 33.13 12.25
C LYS A 76 -3.68 34.32 11.34
N LYS A 77 -3.00 34.04 10.21
CA LYS A 77 -2.55 35.09 9.29
C LYS A 77 -3.68 35.71 8.47
N GLY A 78 -4.86 35.07 8.46
CA GLY A 78 -5.99 35.50 7.60
C GLY A 78 -5.73 35.28 6.12
N GLY A 79 -6.61 35.83 5.27
CA GLY A 79 -6.51 35.72 3.83
C GLY A 79 -7.04 34.38 3.28
N LYS A 80 -6.43 33.88 2.21
CA LYS A 80 -6.81 32.60 1.59
C LYS A 80 -6.56 31.44 2.54
N ARG A 81 -7.56 30.54 2.68
CA ARG A 81 -7.43 29.33 3.50
C ARG A 81 -6.23 28.50 3.04
N ARG A 82 -5.34 28.18 3.96
CA ARG A 82 -4.21 27.30 3.75
C ARG A 82 -4.63 25.85 3.93
N TRP A 83 -4.19 24.98 3.05
CA TRP A 83 -4.49 23.56 3.12
C TRP A 83 -3.82 22.90 4.32
N LEU A 84 -4.53 22.03 5.02
CA LEU A 84 -3.98 21.13 6.03
C LEU A 84 -4.16 19.71 5.56
N CYS A 85 -3.07 19.07 5.20
CA CYS A 85 -3.01 17.68 4.79
C CYS A 85 -2.47 16.80 5.91
N VAL A 86 -2.91 15.54 5.97
CA VAL A 86 -2.32 14.51 6.82
C VAL A 86 -1.97 13.28 5.99
N ARG A 87 -0.75 12.78 6.17
CA ARG A 87 -0.32 11.50 5.61
C ARG A 87 -0.48 10.42 6.66
N ILE A 88 -1.33 9.43 6.39
CA ILE A 88 -1.78 8.40 7.33
C ILE A 88 -1.83 7.01 6.66
N PRO A 89 -1.88 5.92 7.44
CA PRO A 89 -2.01 4.58 6.85
C PRO A 89 -3.24 4.45 5.96
N LEU A 90 -3.06 3.74 4.84
CA LEU A 90 -4.10 3.39 3.88
C LEU A 90 -5.15 2.44 4.47
N ASP A 91 -4.78 1.61 5.45
CA ASP A 91 -5.63 0.67 6.16
C ASP A 91 -6.18 1.31 7.44
N LEU A 92 -7.50 1.48 7.52
CA LEU A 92 -8.19 2.08 8.67
C LEU A 92 -8.02 1.26 9.95
N SER A 93 -7.79 -0.04 9.87
CA SER A 93 -7.57 -0.88 11.06
C SER A 93 -6.30 -0.50 11.83
N ALA A 94 -5.34 0.13 11.16
CA ALA A 94 -4.10 0.63 11.76
C ALA A 94 -4.28 1.97 12.51
N HIS A 95 -5.38 2.68 12.32
CA HIS A 95 -5.51 4.07 12.77
C HIS A 95 -5.61 4.20 14.29
N ALA A 96 -6.57 3.53 14.92
CA ALA A 96 -6.84 3.69 16.36
C ALA A 96 -5.60 3.36 17.23
N PRO A 97 -4.84 2.27 16.97
CA PRO A 97 -3.61 2.00 17.71
C PRO A 97 -2.55 3.10 17.58
N LEU A 98 -2.53 3.83 16.46
CA LEU A 98 -1.61 4.95 16.21
C LEU A 98 -2.11 6.28 16.79
N GLY A 99 -3.35 6.34 17.23
CA GLY A 99 -3.98 7.57 17.72
C GLY A 99 -4.63 8.40 16.60
N LEU A 100 -5.04 7.77 15.52
CA LEU A 100 -5.67 8.40 14.37
C LEU A 100 -7.16 8.06 14.30
N ASP A 101 -7.95 9.01 13.84
CA ASP A 101 -9.39 8.87 13.56
C ASP A 101 -9.74 9.90 12.48
N VAL A 102 -10.07 9.44 11.28
CA VAL A 102 -10.28 10.31 10.12
C VAL A 102 -11.40 11.32 10.32
N LYS A 103 -12.52 10.93 10.99
CA LYS A 103 -13.64 11.84 11.28
C LYS A 103 -13.25 12.94 12.24
N LYS A 104 -12.50 12.60 13.31
CA LYS A 104 -12.03 13.56 14.29
C LYS A 104 -10.95 14.47 13.72
N LEU A 105 -10.06 13.95 12.87
CA LEU A 105 -9.05 14.76 12.16
C LEU A 105 -9.72 15.76 11.21
N TYR A 106 -10.73 15.32 10.45
CA TYR A 106 -11.52 16.21 9.59
C TYR A 106 -12.23 17.30 10.40
N ALA A 107 -12.90 16.95 11.50
CA ALA A 107 -13.53 17.91 12.41
C ALA A 107 -12.52 18.87 13.05
N ALA A 108 -11.25 18.47 13.22
CA ALA A 108 -10.16 19.32 13.68
C ALA A 108 -9.59 20.25 12.60
N GLY A 109 -10.11 20.20 11.38
CA GLY A 109 -9.77 21.11 10.28
C GLY A 109 -8.78 20.57 9.26
N VAL A 110 -8.60 19.26 9.18
CA VAL A 110 -7.89 18.61 8.07
C VAL A 110 -8.74 18.73 6.81
N ASP A 111 -8.14 19.21 5.72
CA ASP A 111 -8.78 19.39 4.43
C ASP A 111 -8.50 18.18 3.49
N MET A 112 -7.34 17.54 3.65
CA MET A 112 -6.80 16.56 2.71
C MET A 112 -6.19 15.36 3.44
N PHE A 113 -6.49 14.17 2.95
CA PHE A 113 -5.96 12.90 3.47
C PHE A 113 -5.11 12.20 2.41
N ASN A 114 -3.81 12.04 2.69
CA ASN A 114 -2.89 11.27 1.89
C ASN A 114 -2.77 9.86 2.48
N LEU A 115 -3.42 8.89 1.85
CA LEU A 115 -3.50 7.50 2.30
C LEU A 115 -2.35 6.70 1.74
N SER A 116 -1.50 6.16 2.60
CA SER A 116 -0.22 5.56 2.19
C SER A 116 0.02 4.18 2.82
N CYS A 117 0.68 3.31 2.08
CA CYS A 117 1.24 2.05 2.57
C CYS A 117 2.77 2.15 2.76
N TRP A 118 3.27 3.33 3.12
CA TRP A 118 4.66 3.60 3.45
C TRP A 118 5.61 3.41 2.25
N TYR A 119 6.35 2.27 2.23
CA TYR A 119 7.35 1.98 1.18
C TYR A 119 6.85 1.04 0.12
N ASP A 120 5.58 0.65 0.16
CA ASP A 120 5.02 -0.33 -0.75
C ASP A 120 3.79 0.25 -1.45
N THR A 121 3.66 0.07 -2.76
CA THR A 121 2.41 0.28 -3.48
C THR A 121 1.53 -0.94 -3.28
N THR A 122 0.28 -0.75 -2.89
CA THR A 122 -0.71 -1.82 -2.75
C THR A 122 -2.04 -1.40 -3.37
N GLN A 123 -2.80 -2.37 -3.84
CA GLN A 123 -4.11 -2.16 -4.42
C GLN A 123 -5.26 -2.32 -3.42
N ASN A 124 -5.01 -3.02 -2.30
CA ASN A 124 -5.98 -3.10 -1.20
C ASN A 124 -6.02 -1.76 -0.45
N THR A 125 -7.11 -1.03 -0.61
CA THR A 125 -7.26 0.34 -0.08
C THR A 125 -8.58 0.52 0.64
N ASP A 126 -8.57 1.29 1.72
CA ASP A 126 -9.76 1.80 2.39
C ASP A 126 -10.23 3.18 1.88
N ALA A 127 -9.68 3.68 0.77
CA ALA A 127 -10.06 4.99 0.21
C ALA A 127 -11.59 5.15 0.06
N GLY A 128 -12.29 4.11 -0.43
CA GLY A 128 -13.74 4.12 -0.53
C GLY A 128 -14.47 4.20 0.82
N ASN A 129 -13.90 3.63 1.87
CA ASN A 129 -14.42 3.77 3.23
C ASN A 129 -14.23 5.20 3.74
N VAL A 130 -13.04 5.79 3.49
CA VAL A 130 -12.75 7.18 3.86
C VAL A 130 -13.67 8.14 3.11
N ARG A 131 -13.87 7.97 1.79
CA ARG A 131 -14.79 8.79 0.99
C ARG A 131 -16.23 8.74 1.52
N ARG A 132 -16.74 7.55 1.87
CA ARG A 132 -18.08 7.46 2.47
C ARG A 132 -18.20 8.16 3.83
N MET A 133 -17.13 8.17 4.62
CA MET A 133 -17.11 8.86 5.91
C MET A 133 -16.93 10.38 5.78
N LEU A 134 -16.24 10.82 4.76
CA LEU A 134 -15.79 12.20 4.54
C LEU A 134 -16.02 12.59 3.05
N PRO A 135 -17.27 12.82 2.64
CA PRO A 135 -17.60 13.07 1.23
C PRO A 135 -16.95 14.32 0.65
N GLU A 136 -16.69 15.34 1.48
CA GLU A 136 -16.14 16.64 1.06
C GLU A 136 -14.61 16.77 1.25
N ALA A 137 -13.95 15.78 1.89
CA ALA A 137 -12.52 15.85 2.07
C ALA A 137 -11.77 15.51 0.76
N ALA A 138 -10.64 16.17 0.51
CA ALA A 138 -9.73 15.73 -0.54
C ALA A 138 -9.01 14.44 -0.13
N ILE A 139 -9.03 13.42 -0.98
CA ILE A 139 -8.44 12.10 -0.71
C ILE A 139 -7.43 11.77 -1.79
N TYR A 140 -6.18 11.54 -1.37
CA TYR A 140 -5.12 11.07 -2.22
C TYR A 140 -4.70 9.66 -1.81
N VAL A 141 -4.36 8.82 -2.79
CA VAL A 141 -3.75 7.51 -2.55
C VAL A 141 -2.29 7.60 -2.97
N GLU A 142 -1.41 7.20 -2.05
CA GLU A 142 0.03 7.28 -2.29
C GLU A 142 0.55 5.98 -2.88
N MET A 143 1.33 6.12 -3.93
CA MET A 143 2.14 5.06 -4.54
C MET A 143 3.63 5.32 -4.32
N THR A 144 4.41 4.27 -4.43
CA THR A 144 5.87 4.33 -4.35
C THR A 144 6.49 3.52 -5.49
N HIS A 145 7.80 3.49 -5.53
CA HIS A 145 8.58 2.74 -6.54
C HIS A 145 8.60 1.23 -6.34
N THR A 146 8.04 0.70 -5.24
CA THR A 146 8.05 -0.73 -4.92
C THR A 146 6.66 -1.29 -4.66
N THR A 147 6.49 -2.59 -4.87
CA THR A 147 5.20 -3.31 -4.75
C THR A 147 5.14 -4.28 -3.58
N GLY A 148 6.19 -4.36 -2.78
CA GLY A 148 6.20 -5.24 -1.60
C GLY A 148 7.58 -5.48 -1.03
N ARG A 149 7.62 -6.29 0.03
CA ARG A 149 8.87 -6.71 0.68
C ARG A 149 9.40 -7.96 0.02
N ASN A 150 10.73 -8.07 -0.05
CA ASN A 150 11.36 -9.28 -0.54
C ASN A 150 11.33 -10.40 0.52
N PRO A 151 10.59 -11.50 0.31
CA PRO A 151 10.49 -12.59 1.28
C PRO A 151 11.75 -13.45 1.37
N HIS A 152 12.67 -13.35 0.40
CA HIS A 152 13.92 -14.13 0.35
C HIS A 152 15.06 -13.51 1.14
N PHE A 153 14.92 -12.25 1.63
CA PHE A 153 15.98 -11.60 2.38
C PHE A 153 15.77 -11.73 3.89
N HIS A 154 16.78 -12.29 4.56
CA HIS A 154 16.81 -12.42 6.01
C HIS A 154 16.74 -11.06 6.73
N LYS A 155 16.14 -11.07 7.92
CA LYS A 155 15.92 -9.92 8.82
C LYS A 155 17.16 -9.09 9.17
N ASN A 156 18.36 -9.58 8.86
CA ASN A 156 19.62 -8.99 9.32
C ASN A 156 20.32 -8.06 8.31
N ARG A 157 19.72 -7.79 7.14
CA ARG A 157 20.29 -6.80 6.22
C ARG A 157 19.63 -5.45 6.43
N SER A 158 20.47 -4.40 6.48
CA SER A 158 20.02 -3.01 6.65
C SER A 158 18.98 -2.61 5.59
N TYR A 159 18.11 -1.72 6.00
CA TYR A 159 16.99 -1.17 5.24
C TYR A 159 17.49 -0.53 3.95
N GLY A 160 17.82 -0.81 3.00
CA GLY A 160 18.38 -0.25 1.75
C GLY A 160 19.19 -1.25 0.95
N THR A 161 19.49 -2.40 1.55
CA THR A 161 20.31 -3.41 0.89
C THR A 161 19.54 -4.59 0.30
N ALA A 162 18.20 -4.77 0.55
CA ALA A 162 17.41 -5.84 -0.06
C ALA A 162 16.78 -5.37 -1.38
N PRO A 163 16.94 -6.06 -2.52
CA PRO A 163 16.22 -5.72 -3.74
C PRO A 163 14.73 -5.81 -3.43
N LYS A 164 13.99 -4.75 -3.80
CA LYS A 164 12.54 -4.71 -3.71
C LYS A 164 11.98 -4.77 -5.12
N PRO A 165 10.84 -5.46 -5.37
CA PRO A 165 10.24 -5.44 -6.68
C PRO A 165 9.86 -4.02 -7.03
N ARG A 166 10.27 -3.58 -8.19
CA ARG A 166 9.86 -2.28 -8.73
C ARG A 166 8.47 -2.39 -9.31
N ALA A 167 7.68 -1.34 -9.12
CA ALA A 167 6.40 -1.24 -9.78
C ALA A 167 6.62 -1.05 -11.28
N CYS A 168 5.88 -1.80 -12.10
CA CYS A 168 5.81 -1.61 -13.55
C CYS A 168 4.62 -0.72 -13.93
N ASP A 169 4.60 -0.23 -15.16
CA ASP A 169 3.58 0.68 -15.66
C ASP A 169 2.15 0.20 -15.39
N PRO A 170 1.76 -1.04 -15.74
CA PRO A 170 0.41 -1.52 -15.47
C PRO A 170 0.04 -1.57 -13.99
N GLN A 171 1.02 -1.73 -13.10
CA GLN A 171 0.78 -1.68 -11.67
C GLN A 171 0.45 -0.25 -11.22
N TYR A 172 1.18 0.75 -11.71
CA TYR A 172 0.83 2.15 -11.46
C TYR A 172 -0.57 2.49 -11.99
N TYR A 173 -0.86 2.14 -13.25
CA TYR A 173 -2.13 2.46 -13.90
C TYR A 173 -3.31 1.75 -13.23
N THR A 174 -3.18 0.45 -12.92
CA THR A 174 -4.25 -0.29 -12.26
C THR A 174 -4.50 0.23 -10.84
N THR A 175 -3.43 0.58 -10.10
CA THR A 175 -3.56 1.15 -8.74
C THR A 175 -4.25 2.51 -8.78
N ALA A 176 -3.85 3.41 -9.70
CA ALA A 176 -4.49 4.70 -9.87
C ALA A 176 -5.97 4.55 -10.24
N ARG A 177 -6.28 3.68 -11.20
CA ARG A 177 -7.67 3.38 -11.59
C ARG A 177 -8.49 2.89 -10.40
N ILE A 178 -8.00 1.94 -9.60
CA ILE A 178 -8.70 1.47 -8.40
C ILE A 178 -8.93 2.64 -7.44
N ALA A 179 -7.92 3.48 -7.19
CA ALA A 179 -8.03 4.60 -6.27
C ALA A 179 -9.14 5.58 -6.70
N TYR A 180 -9.19 5.98 -7.97
CA TYR A 180 -10.25 6.86 -8.49
C TYR A 180 -11.63 6.20 -8.42
N GLU A 181 -11.75 4.94 -8.79
CA GLU A 181 -13.02 4.19 -8.68
C GLU A 181 -13.48 4.02 -7.22
N ARG A 182 -12.57 4.14 -6.26
CA ARG A 182 -12.86 4.18 -4.81
C ARG A 182 -13.04 5.61 -4.29
N GLY A 183 -13.05 6.61 -5.16
CA GLY A 183 -13.34 8.01 -4.81
C GLY A 183 -12.14 8.80 -4.32
N ALA A 184 -10.92 8.43 -4.67
CA ALA A 184 -9.78 9.32 -4.53
C ALA A 184 -9.91 10.50 -5.51
N ASP A 185 -9.41 11.67 -5.14
CA ASP A 185 -9.35 12.87 -5.97
C ASP A 185 -8.02 12.99 -6.72
N GLY A 186 -7.01 12.22 -6.29
CA GLY A 186 -5.70 12.26 -6.90
C GLY A 186 -4.76 11.18 -6.38
N MET A 187 -3.56 11.18 -6.96
CA MET A 187 -2.47 10.29 -6.60
C MET A 187 -1.31 11.09 -6.03
N SER A 188 -0.61 10.54 -5.06
CA SER A 188 0.68 11.05 -4.60
C SER A 188 1.78 10.01 -4.81
N LEU A 189 3.03 10.47 -4.89
CA LEU A 189 4.18 9.61 -5.15
C LEU A 189 5.26 9.82 -4.09
N PHE A 190 5.51 8.77 -3.33
CA PHE A 190 6.53 8.78 -2.28
C PHE A 190 7.79 8.03 -2.74
N ASN A 191 8.94 8.64 -2.56
CA ASN A 191 10.23 8.04 -2.91
C ASN A 191 10.33 7.53 -4.37
N PHE A 192 9.56 8.10 -5.29
CA PHE A 192 9.51 7.65 -6.68
C PHE A 192 10.91 7.66 -7.34
N VAL A 193 11.72 8.66 -7.04
CA VAL A 193 13.10 8.80 -7.54
C VAL A 193 14.03 7.68 -7.06
N TYR A 194 13.69 6.98 -5.97
CA TYR A 194 14.46 5.83 -5.50
C TYR A 194 14.29 4.58 -6.37
N PHE A 195 13.52 4.66 -7.41
CA PHE A 195 13.54 3.69 -8.50
C PHE A 195 14.98 3.47 -9.02
N ARG A 196 15.79 4.52 -9.00
CA ARG A 196 17.22 4.54 -9.33
C ARG A 196 18.15 3.91 -8.29
N MET A 197 17.64 3.34 -7.21
CA MET A 197 18.53 2.85 -6.15
C MET A 197 19.59 1.90 -6.70
N PHE A 198 20.80 2.45 -6.74
CA PHE A 198 22.02 1.72 -7.11
C PHE A 198 22.38 0.72 -6.00
N ARG A 199 22.87 -0.45 -6.42
CA ARG A 199 23.52 -1.42 -5.56
C ARG A 199 24.83 -1.85 -6.16
N GLU A 200 25.82 -1.94 -5.31
CA GLU A 200 27.06 -2.62 -5.61
C GLU A 200 26.79 -4.03 -6.13
N GLY A 201 27.23 -4.35 -7.34
CA GLY A 201 27.01 -5.64 -8.01
C GLY A 201 25.69 -5.83 -8.77
N VAL A 202 24.80 -4.83 -8.83
CA VAL A 202 23.62 -4.84 -9.70
C VAL A 202 23.88 -3.96 -10.92
N VAL A 203 23.92 -4.60 -12.08
CA VAL A 203 24.50 -4.04 -13.32
C VAL A 203 23.59 -3.04 -14.04
N GLU A 204 22.31 -2.88 -13.68
CA GLU A 204 21.41 -2.03 -14.44
C GLU A 204 20.87 -0.86 -13.61
N TYR A 205 21.36 0.33 -13.96
CA TYR A 205 20.74 1.59 -13.64
C TYR A 205 19.51 1.78 -14.53
N ARG A 206 18.33 1.94 -13.93
CA ARG A 206 17.11 2.26 -14.67
C ARG A 206 16.49 3.55 -14.16
N GLU A 207 16.08 4.39 -15.10
CA GLU A 207 15.36 5.60 -14.78
C GLU A 207 13.98 5.27 -14.18
N PRO A 208 13.49 6.10 -13.25
CA PRO A 208 12.10 6.04 -12.85
C PRO A 208 11.18 6.16 -14.07
N PRO A 209 10.06 5.47 -14.11
CA PRO A 209 9.13 5.53 -15.23
C PRO A 209 8.37 6.88 -15.25
N PHE A 210 9.09 7.97 -15.50
CA PHE A 210 8.51 9.33 -15.51
C PHE A 210 7.38 9.49 -16.54
N HIS A 211 7.38 8.67 -17.58
CA HIS A 211 6.34 8.64 -18.59
C HIS A 211 4.96 8.23 -18.06
N VAL A 212 4.88 7.56 -16.89
CA VAL A 212 3.56 7.23 -16.29
C VAL A 212 2.89 8.45 -15.67
N LEU A 213 3.66 9.46 -15.24
CA LEU A 213 3.17 10.58 -14.42
C LEU A 213 2.04 11.38 -15.10
N PRO A 214 2.14 11.80 -16.38
CA PRO A 214 1.08 12.54 -17.04
C PRO A 214 -0.24 11.79 -17.10
N ASN A 215 -0.16 10.45 -17.15
CA ASN A 215 -1.30 9.57 -17.35
C ASN A 215 -2.01 9.19 -16.06
N LEU A 216 -1.37 9.38 -14.90
CA LEU A 216 -1.95 9.00 -13.61
C LEU A 216 -3.18 9.83 -13.22
N SER A 217 -3.38 10.99 -13.82
CA SER A 217 -4.53 11.87 -13.59
C SER A 217 -5.58 11.80 -14.71
N ASP A 218 -5.43 10.89 -15.66
CA ASP A 218 -6.34 10.72 -16.80
C ASP A 218 -7.18 9.43 -16.64
N PRO A 219 -8.43 9.52 -16.12
CA PRO A 219 -9.28 8.35 -15.92
C PRO A 219 -9.62 7.59 -17.22
N ASP A 220 -9.72 8.30 -18.36
CA ASP A 220 -10.04 7.67 -19.64
C ASP A 220 -8.84 6.88 -20.19
N PHE A 221 -7.64 7.42 -20.04
CA PHE A 221 -6.42 6.67 -20.32
C PHE A 221 -6.33 5.41 -19.45
N LEU A 222 -6.53 5.56 -18.13
CA LEU A 222 -6.42 4.47 -17.17
C LEU A 222 -7.42 3.34 -17.41
N LYS A 223 -8.63 3.67 -17.85
CA LYS A 223 -9.68 2.69 -18.22
C LYS A 223 -9.25 1.75 -19.34
N ASN A 224 -8.46 2.25 -20.29
CA ASN A 224 -8.04 1.53 -21.48
C ASN A 224 -6.74 0.74 -21.28
N GLN A 225 -6.11 0.83 -20.08
CA GLN A 225 -4.90 0.08 -19.79
C GLN A 225 -5.22 -1.37 -19.42
N PRO A 226 -4.37 -2.33 -19.82
CA PRO A 226 -4.52 -3.72 -19.39
C PRO A 226 -4.39 -3.81 -17.86
N PRO A 227 -5.33 -4.49 -17.18
CA PRO A 227 -5.30 -4.58 -15.74
C PRO A 227 -4.21 -5.53 -15.26
N TYR A 228 -3.54 -5.15 -14.17
CA TYR A 228 -2.61 -6.01 -13.46
C TYR A 228 -2.85 -5.92 -11.95
N TYR A 229 -3.47 -6.93 -11.40
CA TYR A 229 -3.77 -7.05 -9.97
C TYR A 229 -2.71 -7.88 -9.28
N TRP A 230 -2.35 -7.52 -8.06
CA TRP A 230 -1.41 -8.32 -7.28
C TRP A 230 -1.64 -8.19 -5.77
N LEU A 231 -1.13 -9.20 -5.06
CA LEU A 231 -0.98 -9.24 -3.62
C LEU A 231 0.45 -9.64 -3.29
N ALA A 232 1.10 -8.86 -2.44
CA ALA A 232 2.46 -9.10 -1.99
C ALA A 232 2.58 -8.90 -0.48
N SER A 233 3.73 -9.21 0.09
CA SER A 233 4.04 -8.81 1.46
C SER A 233 4.30 -7.32 1.50
N ALA A 234 3.40 -6.53 2.07
CA ALA A 234 3.49 -5.08 2.18
C ALA A 234 3.37 -4.62 3.64
N SER A 235 3.72 -3.35 3.90
CA SER A 235 3.49 -2.71 5.19
C SER A 235 1.99 -2.61 5.43
N TYR A 236 1.52 -2.92 6.64
CA TYR A 236 0.10 -2.96 7.03
C TYR A 236 -0.75 -4.04 6.34
N GLU A 237 -0.23 -4.75 5.35
CA GLU A 237 -0.91 -5.86 4.69
C GLU A 237 -0.22 -7.18 5.05
N ASN A 238 -0.86 -8.00 5.90
CA ASN A 238 -0.25 -9.19 6.48
C ASN A 238 -0.79 -10.49 5.87
N GLN A 239 -1.27 -10.46 4.63
CA GLN A 239 -1.78 -11.66 3.98
C GLN A 239 -0.66 -12.58 3.51
N LEU A 240 0.45 -12.03 3.06
CA LEU A 240 1.64 -12.75 2.60
C LEU A 240 2.91 -12.34 3.40
N PRO A 241 3.94 -13.21 3.54
CA PRO A 241 3.96 -14.61 3.08
C PRO A 241 3.06 -15.52 3.92
N ARG A 242 2.57 -16.61 3.30
CA ARG A 242 1.71 -17.59 3.97
C ARG A 242 2.15 -19.01 3.64
N THR A 243 2.32 -19.86 4.66
CA THR A 243 2.68 -21.27 4.43
C THR A 243 1.44 -22.12 4.18
N LEU A 244 1.35 -22.65 2.97
CA LEU A 244 0.37 -23.66 2.61
C LEU A 244 0.78 -25.01 3.22
N ARG A 245 -0.13 -25.66 3.93
CA ARG A 245 0.04 -27.01 4.49
C ARG A 245 -0.99 -27.94 3.90
N MET A 246 -0.60 -29.18 3.67
CA MET A 246 -1.48 -30.22 3.11
C MET A 246 -2.82 -30.27 3.87
N GLY A 247 -3.91 -30.31 3.12
CA GLY A 247 -5.28 -30.39 3.60
C GLY A 247 -5.83 -29.07 4.20
N ARG A 248 -5.01 -28.02 4.37
CA ARG A 248 -5.48 -26.71 4.85
C ARG A 248 -5.79 -25.77 3.70
N THR A 249 -6.82 -24.99 3.86
CA THR A 249 -7.23 -23.93 2.94
C THR A 249 -6.82 -22.58 3.52
N GLU A 250 -6.15 -21.76 2.68
CA GLU A 250 -5.77 -20.39 3.02
C GLU A 250 -6.54 -19.43 2.11
N GLY A 251 -7.05 -18.33 2.69
CA GLY A 251 -7.84 -17.32 1.99
C GLY A 251 -7.10 -16.00 1.88
N PHE A 252 -7.23 -15.35 0.71
CA PHE A 252 -6.61 -14.08 0.38
C PHE A 252 -7.62 -13.14 -0.24
N GLN A 253 -7.44 -11.83 -0.06
CA GLN A 253 -8.29 -10.80 -0.61
C GLN A 253 -7.53 -9.99 -1.65
N LEU A 254 -8.05 -9.92 -2.88
CA LEU A 254 -7.58 -9.04 -3.93
C LEU A 254 -8.63 -7.95 -4.19
N GLU A 255 -8.20 -6.71 -4.17
CA GLU A 255 -9.04 -5.59 -4.62
C GLU A 255 -9.02 -5.54 -6.14
N MET A 256 -10.20 -5.63 -6.77
CA MET A 256 -10.32 -5.65 -8.23
C MET A 256 -11.50 -4.80 -8.69
N LEU A 257 -11.42 -4.39 -9.95
CA LEU A 257 -12.51 -3.75 -10.67
C LEU A 257 -13.24 -4.76 -11.57
N PRO A 258 -14.53 -4.57 -11.85
CA PRO A 258 -15.26 -5.44 -12.75
C PRO A 258 -14.65 -5.40 -14.15
N LEU A 259 -14.67 -6.53 -14.82
CA LEU A 259 -14.22 -6.68 -16.20
C LEU A 259 -15.39 -7.13 -17.08
N GLU A 260 -15.21 -7.00 -18.39
CA GLU A 260 -16.13 -7.59 -19.36
C GLU A 260 -16.22 -9.10 -19.15
N LYS A 261 -17.43 -9.65 -19.27
CA LYS A 261 -17.73 -11.06 -18.93
C LYS A 261 -16.91 -12.07 -19.75
N ASN A 262 -16.57 -11.72 -20.99
CA ASN A 262 -15.76 -12.52 -21.91
C ASN A 262 -14.24 -12.35 -21.73
N THR A 263 -13.80 -11.43 -20.87
CA THR A 263 -12.37 -11.27 -20.55
C THR A 263 -11.90 -12.47 -19.75
N ILE A 264 -10.73 -12.99 -20.10
CA ILE A 264 -10.01 -14.00 -19.33
C ILE A 264 -8.69 -13.38 -18.89
N LEU A 265 -8.45 -13.41 -17.59
CA LEU A 265 -7.14 -13.14 -17.00
C LEU A 265 -6.48 -14.47 -16.63
N HIS A 266 -5.18 -14.44 -16.39
CA HIS A 266 -4.46 -15.51 -15.73
C HIS A 266 -4.17 -15.13 -14.29
N LEU A 267 -4.67 -15.93 -13.33
CA LEU A 267 -4.27 -15.81 -11.93
C LEU A 267 -3.06 -16.68 -11.70
N ARG A 268 -2.00 -16.13 -11.08
CA ARG A 268 -0.79 -16.87 -10.75
C ARG A 268 -0.52 -16.84 -9.26
N VAL A 269 0.03 -17.92 -8.76
CA VAL A 269 0.61 -18.00 -7.42
C VAL A 269 2.09 -18.31 -7.53
N HIS A 270 2.88 -17.65 -6.67
CA HIS A 270 4.32 -17.84 -6.61
C HIS A 270 4.73 -18.29 -5.21
N THR A 271 5.61 -19.25 -5.16
CA THR A 271 6.11 -19.83 -3.91
C THR A 271 7.61 -19.65 -3.77
N LYS A 272 8.07 -19.71 -2.54
CA LYS A 272 9.50 -19.66 -2.21
C LYS A 272 10.22 -20.97 -2.57
N GLU A 273 9.52 -22.07 -2.38
CA GLU A 273 9.98 -23.43 -2.70
C GLU A 273 9.56 -23.82 -4.11
N VAL A 274 10.27 -24.76 -4.71
CA VAL A 274 9.85 -25.38 -5.98
C VAL A 274 8.54 -26.11 -5.77
N ILE A 275 7.54 -25.81 -6.62
CA ILE A 275 6.22 -26.41 -6.52
C ILE A 275 6.26 -27.91 -6.90
N GLY A 276 7.04 -28.26 -7.93
CA GLY A 276 7.19 -29.65 -8.39
C GLY A 276 5.84 -30.29 -8.70
N ASP A 277 5.68 -31.56 -8.26
CA ASP A 277 4.45 -32.34 -8.44
C ASP A 277 3.35 -32.03 -7.40
N SER A 278 3.51 -30.96 -6.62
CA SER A 278 2.51 -30.54 -5.63
C SER A 278 1.18 -30.22 -6.32
N ASP A 279 0.09 -30.76 -5.80
CA ASP A 279 -1.26 -30.48 -6.29
C ASP A 279 -1.87 -29.33 -5.52
N ILE A 280 -2.22 -28.26 -6.24
CA ILE A 280 -2.78 -27.03 -5.68
C ILE A 280 -4.14 -26.75 -6.33
N THR A 281 -5.18 -26.68 -5.51
CA THR A 281 -6.51 -26.24 -5.92
C THR A 281 -6.67 -24.75 -5.60
N VAL A 282 -7.16 -23.99 -6.58
CA VAL A 282 -7.50 -22.58 -6.39
C VAL A 282 -8.97 -22.35 -6.68
N THR A 283 -9.65 -21.63 -5.79
CA THR A 283 -10.98 -21.08 -6.04
C THR A 283 -10.96 -19.57 -6.02
N PHE A 284 -11.83 -18.95 -6.79
CA PHE A 284 -12.01 -17.51 -6.83
C PHE A 284 -13.50 -17.19 -6.60
N ASN A 285 -13.81 -16.45 -5.55
CA ASN A 285 -15.19 -16.19 -5.11
C ASN A 285 -16.03 -17.47 -4.99
N GLY A 286 -15.43 -18.57 -4.50
CA GLY A 286 -16.05 -19.87 -4.32
C GLY A 286 -16.12 -20.75 -5.58
N LYS A 287 -15.69 -20.26 -6.76
CA LYS A 287 -15.64 -21.04 -8.00
C LYS A 287 -14.25 -21.61 -8.22
N ARG A 288 -14.16 -22.93 -8.48
CA ARG A 288 -12.88 -23.58 -8.78
C ARG A 288 -12.36 -23.08 -10.13
N LEU A 289 -11.07 -22.72 -10.17
CA LEU A 289 -10.41 -22.27 -11.38
C LEU A 289 -9.78 -23.45 -12.15
N LYS A 290 -9.69 -23.31 -13.46
CA LYS A 290 -9.06 -24.26 -14.35
C LYS A 290 -7.56 -23.96 -14.43
N PRO A 291 -6.66 -24.92 -14.15
CA PRO A 291 -5.23 -24.71 -14.26
C PRO A 291 -4.81 -24.53 -15.73
N VAL A 292 -3.72 -23.77 -15.93
CA VAL A 292 -3.08 -23.59 -17.24
C VAL A 292 -1.65 -24.15 -17.21
N SER A 293 -1.21 -24.70 -18.32
CA SER A 293 0.09 -25.37 -18.44
C SER A 293 1.25 -24.38 -18.64
N ASN A 294 1.02 -23.23 -19.27
CA ASN A 294 2.04 -22.22 -19.52
C ASN A 294 1.67 -20.92 -18.82
N VAL A 295 2.56 -20.44 -17.97
CA VAL A 295 2.36 -19.25 -17.17
C VAL A 295 3.55 -18.32 -17.35
N SER A 296 3.57 -17.57 -18.45
CA SER A 296 4.57 -16.53 -18.70
C SER A 296 4.47 -15.39 -17.70
N ALA A 297 5.51 -14.59 -17.59
CA ALA A 297 5.42 -13.29 -16.92
C ALA A 297 4.50 -12.36 -17.73
N PHE A 298 3.63 -11.60 -17.05
CA PHE A 298 2.74 -10.67 -17.75
C PHE A 298 3.52 -9.45 -18.27
N TYR A 299 4.51 -9.01 -17.50
CA TYR A 299 5.35 -7.87 -17.81
C TYR A 299 6.78 -8.13 -17.35
N GLU A 300 7.74 -7.61 -18.08
CA GLU A 300 9.11 -7.55 -17.59
C GLU A 300 9.16 -6.63 -16.37
N ASN A 301 9.53 -7.20 -15.25
CA ASN A 301 9.87 -6.40 -14.07
C ASN A 301 11.35 -6.00 -14.19
N PRO A 302 11.68 -4.70 -14.24
CA PRO A 302 13.05 -4.24 -14.43
C PRO A 302 14.03 -4.71 -13.35
N PHE A 303 13.53 -5.16 -12.21
CA PHE A 303 14.35 -5.66 -11.09
C PHE A 303 13.81 -6.99 -10.57
N ASP A 304 13.49 -7.91 -11.46
CA ASP A 304 12.91 -9.22 -11.12
C ASP A 304 13.93 -10.13 -10.41
N THR A 305 14.30 -9.71 -9.21
CA THR A 305 15.12 -10.53 -8.31
C THR A 305 14.30 -11.22 -7.23
N MET A 306 12.98 -10.98 -7.19
CA MET A 306 12.12 -11.47 -6.12
C MET A 306 11.17 -12.57 -6.53
N ILE A 307 10.65 -12.44 -7.72
CA ILE A 307 9.77 -13.43 -8.30
C ILE A 307 10.65 -14.18 -9.25
N SER A 308 11.04 -15.40 -8.87
CA SER A 308 11.88 -16.20 -9.76
C SER A 308 11.21 -16.27 -11.13
N PRO A 309 11.90 -15.90 -12.23
CA PRO A 309 11.37 -16.06 -13.58
C PRO A 309 11.15 -17.54 -13.91
N ASN A 310 11.68 -18.44 -13.09
CA ASN A 310 11.61 -19.86 -13.32
C ASN A 310 10.21 -20.41 -13.00
N GLU A 311 9.59 -21.02 -14.00
CA GLU A 311 8.25 -21.59 -13.94
C GLU A 311 8.04 -22.61 -12.82
N LYS A 312 9.10 -23.28 -12.36
CA LYS A 312 9.01 -24.25 -11.26
C LYS A 312 8.55 -23.67 -9.91
N TYR A 313 8.57 -22.35 -9.75
CA TYR A 313 8.13 -21.65 -8.53
C TYR A 313 6.74 -21.04 -8.66
N ARG A 314 6.04 -21.24 -9.78
CA ARG A 314 4.73 -20.66 -10.02
C ARG A 314 3.78 -21.65 -10.69
N LYS A 315 2.49 -21.47 -10.42
CA LYS A 315 1.38 -22.11 -11.14
C LYS A 315 0.33 -21.07 -11.50
N GLY A 316 -0.44 -21.32 -12.54
CA GLY A 316 -1.45 -20.42 -13.05
C GLY A 316 -2.79 -21.08 -13.31
N TRP A 317 -3.83 -20.25 -13.35
CA TRP A 317 -5.21 -20.63 -13.60
C TRP A 317 -5.90 -19.59 -14.47
N GLU A 318 -6.85 -20.04 -15.28
CA GLU A 318 -7.77 -19.15 -16.00
C GLU A 318 -8.68 -18.44 -14.99
N LEU A 319 -8.78 -17.12 -15.07
CA LEU A 319 -9.65 -16.29 -14.24
C LEU A 319 -10.66 -15.57 -15.14
N PRO A 320 -11.89 -16.09 -15.30
CA PRO A 320 -12.92 -15.45 -16.10
C PRO A 320 -13.41 -14.12 -15.48
N GLY A 321 -13.53 -13.08 -16.29
CA GLY A 321 -14.04 -11.77 -15.85
C GLY A 321 -15.45 -11.84 -15.28
N SER A 322 -16.25 -12.79 -15.71
CA SER A 322 -17.63 -13.02 -15.23
C SER A 322 -17.74 -13.35 -13.73
N ILE A 323 -16.64 -13.79 -13.07
CA ILE A 323 -16.64 -14.11 -11.64
C ILE A 323 -15.95 -13.04 -10.79
N ILE A 324 -15.38 -12.02 -11.42
CA ILE A 324 -14.73 -10.89 -10.75
C ILE A 324 -15.81 -9.90 -10.29
N LYS A 325 -15.78 -9.56 -9.00
CA LYS A 325 -16.67 -8.57 -8.39
C LYS A 325 -15.96 -7.23 -8.27
N ASN A 326 -16.72 -6.16 -8.25
CA ASN A 326 -16.21 -4.84 -7.89
C ASN A 326 -15.84 -4.83 -6.39
N GLY A 327 -14.59 -4.55 -6.06
CA GLY A 327 -14.09 -4.55 -4.69
C GLY A 327 -13.28 -5.79 -4.34
N ARG A 328 -13.35 -6.19 -3.09
CA ARG A 328 -12.59 -7.32 -2.55
C ARG A 328 -13.10 -8.66 -3.09
N ASN A 329 -12.22 -9.39 -3.71
CA ASN A 329 -12.44 -10.74 -4.24
C ASN A 329 -11.65 -11.74 -3.40
N THR A 330 -12.24 -12.91 -3.12
CA THR A 330 -11.59 -13.93 -2.31
C THR A 330 -10.92 -14.98 -3.20
N VAL A 331 -9.62 -15.14 -3.05
CA VAL A 331 -8.84 -16.26 -3.59
C VAL A 331 -8.64 -17.27 -2.47
N THR A 332 -9.07 -18.51 -2.66
CA THR A 332 -8.76 -19.59 -1.72
C THR A 332 -7.82 -20.58 -2.37
N ILE A 333 -6.75 -20.95 -1.64
CA ILE A 333 -5.71 -21.83 -2.10
C ILE A 333 -5.59 -23.00 -1.13
N LYS A 334 -5.64 -24.23 -1.66
CA LYS A 334 -5.48 -25.44 -0.88
C LYS A 334 -4.37 -26.30 -1.50
N LEU A 335 -3.45 -26.73 -0.66
CA LEU A 335 -2.45 -27.73 -1.03
C LEU A 335 -3.06 -29.11 -0.79
N GLU A 336 -3.41 -29.81 -1.86
CA GLU A 336 -4.02 -31.15 -1.80
C GLU A 336 -2.97 -32.23 -1.55
N ASN A 337 -1.80 -32.08 -2.17
CA ASN A 337 -0.69 -33.01 -2.07
C ASN A 337 0.65 -32.26 -2.16
N GLY A 338 1.68 -32.76 -1.49
CA GLY A 338 3.04 -32.22 -1.56
C GLY A 338 3.59 -31.74 -0.22
N LYS A 339 4.81 -31.21 -0.26
CA LYS A 339 5.47 -30.60 0.90
C LYS A 339 4.90 -29.19 1.16
N PRO A 340 4.99 -28.67 2.39
CA PRO A 340 4.59 -27.29 2.67
C PRO A 340 5.25 -26.30 1.73
N LEU A 341 4.47 -25.34 1.21
CA LEU A 341 4.91 -24.30 0.29
C LEU A 341 4.67 -22.92 0.91
N THR A 342 5.64 -22.03 0.83
CA THR A 342 5.48 -20.64 1.28
C THR A 342 5.04 -19.77 0.12
N LEU A 343 3.77 -19.39 0.13
CA LEU A 343 3.21 -18.46 -0.84
C LEU A 343 3.75 -17.05 -0.58
N ILE A 344 4.28 -16.41 -1.62
CA ILE A 344 4.97 -15.11 -1.50
C ILE A 344 4.35 -14.02 -2.38
N TRP A 345 3.60 -14.42 -3.42
CA TRP A 345 2.99 -13.49 -4.36
C TRP A 345 1.78 -14.14 -5.04
N ILE A 346 0.74 -13.36 -5.24
CA ILE A 346 -0.43 -13.71 -6.05
C ILE A 346 -0.64 -12.56 -7.03
N ASP A 347 -0.83 -12.84 -8.30
CA ASP A 347 -1.15 -11.84 -9.29
C ASP A 347 -2.21 -12.32 -10.30
N ALA A 348 -2.83 -11.35 -10.98
CA ALA A 348 -3.78 -11.61 -12.06
C ALA A 348 -3.66 -10.53 -13.14
N GLY A 349 -3.47 -10.96 -14.39
CA GLY A 349 -3.32 -10.09 -15.57
C GLY A 349 -3.62 -10.84 -16.85
N LYS A 350 -3.50 -10.13 -18.00
CA LYS A 350 -3.61 -10.72 -19.34
C LYS A 350 -2.29 -11.32 -19.79
#